data_a83959a182697594e34f7721ffcc5dcb
#
_entry.id   a83959a182697594e34f7721ffcc5dcb
#
_cell.length_a   1.000
_cell.length_b   1.000
_cell.length_c   1.000
_cell.angle_alpha   90.00
_cell.angle_beta   90.00
_cell.angle_gamma   90.00
#
_symmetry.space_group_name_H-M   'P 1'
#
loop_
_entity.id
_entity.type
_entity.pdbx_description
1 polymer ?
#
loop_
_entity_poly.entity_id
_entity_poly.type
_entity_poly.pdbx_seq_one_letter_code
_entity_poly.pdbx_strand_id
1 'polypeptide(L)'
;ACLVGSEMCIRDRLNVDDLKKCMAKLRAFHQLKLSVDHTFDIFAQIDFYESLWNGNSSVYKDYQKTKENVLSLRDYIDSHVQEKVLTHIDAVPDNFLFTEETSGKEDIRLIDWEYAGMQDPHVDIAMFCIYALYNKRQVDRLINIYFENKCDKETRLKIYCYIAACGLLWSNWCEYKRNLGVEFGEYSLRQYRFAKDYYKFFKEEMIENESR
;
A
#
# COMPACT_ATOMS: atom_id res chain seq x y z
N ALA A 1 13.62 -9.74 -16.37
CA ALA A 1 13.91 -9.66 -17.81
C ALA A 1 14.67 -8.36 -18.09
N CYS A 2 15.96 -8.46 -18.44
CA CYS A 2 16.72 -7.32 -18.95
C CYS A 2 16.25 -7.02 -20.37
N LEU A 3 15.63 -5.86 -20.59
CA LEU A 3 15.43 -5.31 -21.92
C LEU A 3 16.76 -4.72 -22.41
N VAL A 4 17.30 -5.28 -23.49
CA VAL A 4 18.56 -4.87 -24.13
C VAL A 4 18.41 -3.45 -24.68
N GLY A 5 19.16 -2.49 -24.13
CA GLY A 5 19.31 -1.15 -24.70
C GLY A 5 19.31 0.05 -23.75
N SER A 6 18.94 -0.12 -22.53
CA SER A 6 19.18 0.82 -21.43
C SER A 6 19.39 0.01 -20.16
N GLU A 7 20.37 0.34 -19.33
CA GLU A 7 20.55 -0.31 -18.04
C GLU A 7 19.41 0.09 -17.11
N MET A 8 18.26 -0.57 -17.28
CA MET A 8 17.13 -0.47 -16.36
C MET A 8 17.29 -1.56 -15.31
N CYS A 9 17.66 -1.20 -14.10
CA CYS A 9 17.75 -2.12 -12.98
C CYS A 9 16.55 -1.98 -12.05
N ILE A 10 15.78 -3.06 -11.90
CA ILE A 10 14.98 -3.29 -10.69
C ILE A 10 15.99 -3.69 -9.62
N ARG A 11 16.10 -2.92 -8.54
CA ARG A 11 17.04 -3.27 -7.46
C ARG A 11 16.38 -4.28 -6.54
N ASP A 12 16.95 -5.46 -6.41
CA ASP A 12 16.46 -6.56 -5.54
C ASP A 12 16.29 -6.16 -4.08
N ARG A 13 17.00 -5.12 -3.63
CA ARG A 13 16.82 -4.49 -2.31
C ARG A 13 17.15 -3.01 -2.37
N LEU A 14 16.16 -2.19 -2.06
CA LEU A 14 16.36 -0.75 -1.93
C LEU A 14 17.12 -0.43 -0.64
N ASN A 15 18.22 0.30 -0.77
CA ASN A 15 18.90 0.90 0.37
C ASN A 15 18.17 2.17 0.85
N VAL A 16 18.66 2.80 1.91
CA VAL A 16 18.00 3.99 2.49
C VAL A 16 17.92 5.18 1.53
N ASP A 17 18.95 5.35 0.70
CA ASP A 17 19.00 6.48 -0.23
C ASP A 17 18.09 6.20 -1.44
N ASP A 18 17.98 4.96 -1.87
CA ASP A 18 16.99 4.54 -2.86
C ASP A 18 15.57 4.78 -2.35
N LEU A 19 15.27 4.42 -1.09
CA LEU A 19 13.95 4.68 -0.47
C LEU A 19 13.64 6.18 -0.42
N LYS A 20 14.62 7.02 -0.09
CA LYS A 20 14.43 8.49 -0.11
C LYS A 20 14.10 8.98 -1.52
N LYS A 21 14.77 8.46 -2.53
CA LYS A 21 14.54 8.83 -3.93
C LYS A 21 13.14 8.36 -4.39
N CYS A 22 12.74 7.11 -4.09
CA CYS A 22 11.42 6.59 -4.41
C CYS A 22 10.32 7.44 -3.74
N MET A 23 10.45 7.74 -2.46
CA MET A 23 9.46 8.53 -1.73
C MET A 23 9.43 10.00 -2.20
N ALA A 24 10.57 10.57 -2.56
CA ALA A 24 10.62 11.91 -3.15
C ALA A 24 9.92 11.94 -4.53
N LYS A 25 10.14 10.93 -5.37
CA LYS A 25 9.46 10.80 -6.67
C LYS A 25 7.95 10.67 -6.50
N LEU A 26 7.52 9.79 -5.60
CA LEU A 26 6.11 9.55 -5.30
C LEU A 26 5.44 10.82 -4.75
N ARG A 27 6.07 11.49 -3.80
CA ARG A 27 5.57 12.76 -3.25
C ARG A 27 5.46 13.84 -4.33
N ALA A 28 6.48 13.99 -5.18
CA ALA A 28 6.46 14.95 -6.28
C ALA A 28 5.32 14.65 -7.26
N PHE A 29 5.04 13.37 -7.54
CA PHE A 29 3.91 12.95 -8.35
C PHE A 29 2.58 13.34 -7.70
N HIS A 30 2.36 13.04 -6.42
CA HIS A 30 1.13 13.40 -5.71
C HIS A 30 0.91 14.92 -5.64
N GLN A 31 2.00 15.70 -5.54
CA GLN A 31 1.93 17.17 -5.52
C GLN A 31 1.50 17.80 -6.85
N LEU A 32 1.54 17.04 -7.97
CA LEU A 32 0.98 17.49 -9.25
C LEU A 32 -0.54 17.58 -9.21
N LYS A 33 -1.19 16.91 -8.24
CA LYS A 33 -2.65 16.90 -8.04
C LYS A 33 -3.42 16.57 -9.34
N LEU A 34 -2.91 15.61 -10.07
CA LEU A 34 -3.54 15.16 -11.30
C LEU A 34 -4.88 14.49 -10.99
N SER A 35 -5.81 14.56 -11.93
CA SER A 35 -7.13 13.96 -11.80
C SER A 35 -7.50 13.15 -13.04
N VAL A 36 -8.29 12.09 -12.81
CA VAL A 36 -8.88 11.22 -13.83
C VAL A 36 -10.30 10.87 -13.42
N ASP A 37 -11.11 10.38 -14.35
CA ASP A 37 -12.51 10.02 -14.07
C ASP A 37 -12.67 8.66 -13.35
N HIS A 38 -11.60 7.94 -13.14
CA HIS A 38 -11.58 6.65 -12.45
C HIS A 38 -11.21 6.79 -10.98
N THR A 39 -11.99 6.14 -10.08
CA THR A 39 -11.72 6.08 -8.64
C THR A 39 -11.39 4.64 -8.24
N PHE A 40 -10.32 4.47 -7.47
CA PHE A 40 -9.98 3.18 -6.87
C PHE A 40 -10.53 3.11 -5.45
N ASP A 41 -11.65 2.42 -5.24
CA ASP A 41 -12.24 2.22 -3.92
C ASP A 41 -11.73 0.90 -3.31
N ILE A 42 -10.85 1.01 -2.30
CA ILE A 42 -10.22 -0.15 -1.62
C ILE A 42 -11.28 -1.07 -1.03
N PHE A 43 -12.32 -0.53 -0.40
CA PHE A 43 -13.36 -1.33 0.26
C PHE A 43 -14.25 -2.04 -0.75
N ALA A 44 -14.58 -1.37 -1.85
CA ALA A 44 -15.28 -2.01 -2.97
C ALA A 44 -14.45 -3.13 -3.60
N GLN A 45 -13.12 -2.96 -3.71
CA GLN A 45 -12.22 -3.99 -4.21
C GLN A 45 -12.10 -5.19 -3.25
N ILE A 46 -12.13 -4.98 -1.92
CA ILE A 46 -12.20 -6.06 -0.93
C ILE A 46 -13.43 -6.94 -1.19
N ASP A 47 -14.61 -6.32 -1.33
CA ASP A 47 -15.86 -7.04 -1.59
C ASP A 47 -15.85 -7.70 -2.98
N PHE A 48 -15.29 -7.03 -3.98
CA PHE A 48 -15.16 -7.56 -5.34
C PHE A 48 -14.34 -8.85 -5.35
N TYR A 49 -13.12 -8.87 -4.79
CA TYR A 49 -12.29 -10.08 -4.78
C TYR A 49 -12.89 -11.20 -3.92
N GLU A 50 -13.57 -10.88 -2.82
CA GLU A 50 -14.31 -11.88 -2.04
C GLU A 50 -15.45 -12.51 -2.88
N SER A 51 -16.17 -11.70 -3.66
CA SER A 51 -17.23 -12.21 -4.54
C SER A 51 -16.72 -13.23 -5.58
N LEU A 52 -15.46 -13.11 -5.97
CA LEU A 52 -14.82 -14.03 -6.92
C LEU A 52 -14.43 -15.39 -6.31
N TRP A 53 -14.62 -15.59 -5.00
CA TRP A 53 -14.36 -16.90 -4.37
C TRP A 53 -15.42 -17.94 -4.69
N ASN A 54 -16.50 -17.56 -5.38
CA ASN A 54 -17.56 -18.49 -5.83
C ASN A 54 -18.18 -19.31 -4.68
N GLY A 55 -18.39 -18.69 -3.52
CA GLY A 55 -18.97 -19.32 -2.34
C GLY A 55 -17.98 -20.15 -1.51
N ASN A 56 -16.72 -20.23 -1.88
CA ASN A 56 -15.70 -20.82 -1.03
C ASN A 56 -15.46 -19.95 0.21
N SER A 57 -15.11 -20.61 1.32
CA SER A 57 -14.71 -19.90 2.53
C SER A 57 -13.22 -19.56 2.50
N SER A 58 -12.83 -18.49 3.19
CA SER A 58 -11.42 -18.19 3.43
C SER A 58 -10.71 -19.31 4.17
N VAL A 59 -9.42 -19.49 3.92
CA VAL A 59 -8.55 -20.41 4.72
C VAL A 59 -8.33 -19.90 6.14
N TYR A 60 -8.57 -18.61 6.38
CA TYR A 60 -8.39 -17.99 7.69
C TYR A 60 -9.67 -18.11 8.51
N LYS A 61 -9.62 -18.85 9.61
CA LYS A 61 -10.80 -19.16 10.45
C LYS A 61 -11.46 -17.91 11.03
N ASP A 62 -10.72 -16.85 11.25
CA ASP A 62 -11.16 -15.57 11.81
C ASP A 62 -11.38 -14.48 10.76
N TYR A 63 -11.50 -14.88 9.48
CA TYR A 63 -11.65 -13.95 8.35
C TYR A 63 -12.80 -12.96 8.54
N GLN A 64 -13.99 -13.45 8.89
CA GLN A 64 -15.17 -12.60 9.06
C GLN A 64 -14.92 -11.50 10.09
N LYS A 65 -14.33 -11.86 11.23
CA LYS A 65 -13.98 -10.91 12.28
C LYS A 65 -12.91 -9.92 11.84
N THR A 66 -11.92 -10.39 11.10
CA THR A 66 -10.87 -9.52 10.54
C THR A 66 -11.46 -8.54 9.53
N LYS A 67 -12.35 -9.00 8.64
CA LYS A 67 -13.05 -8.14 7.68
C LYS A 67 -13.87 -7.06 8.39
N GLU A 68 -14.70 -7.42 9.37
CA GLU A 68 -15.48 -6.47 10.18
C GLU A 68 -14.59 -5.40 10.83
N ASN A 69 -13.47 -5.82 11.41
CA ASN A 69 -12.50 -4.94 12.02
C ASN A 69 -11.92 -3.95 11.00
N VAL A 70 -11.52 -4.43 9.82
CA VAL A 70 -10.96 -3.57 8.76
C VAL A 70 -12.02 -2.62 8.21
N LEU A 71 -13.25 -3.09 7.98
CA LEU A 71 -14.34 -2.23 7.51
C LEU A 71 -14.69 -1.13 8.50
N SER A 72 -14.54 -1.37 9.81
CA SER A 72 -14.76 -0.35 10.85
C SER A 72 -13.74 0.80 10.82
N LEU A 73 -12.64 0.66 10.06
CA LEU A 73 -11.65 1.74 9.89
C LEU A 73 -12.09 2.79 8.85
N ARG A 74 -13.13 2.49 8.07
CA ARG A 74 -13.60 3.36 6.97
C ARG A 74 -13.94 4.76 7.46
N ASP A 75 -14.70 4.87 8.53
CA ASP A 75 -15.13 6.18 9.07
C ASP A 75 -13.93 7.04 9.50
N TYR A 76 -12.90 6.40 10.08
CA TYR A 76 -11.68 7.12 10.43
C TYR A 76 -10.92 7.58 9.18
N ILE A 77 -10.77 6.72 8.20
CA ILE A 77 -10.14 7.07 6.92
C ILE A 77 -10.90 8.25 6.28
N ASP A 78 -12.20 8.12 6.08
CA ASP A 78 -13.02 9.11 5.36
C ASP A 78 -13.00 10.48 6.06
N SER A 79 -12.96 10.50 7.40
CA SER A 79 -12.87 11.75 8.17
C SER A 79 -11.51 12.44 8.12
N HIS A 80 -10.45 11.72 7.71
CA HIS A 80 -9.07 12.24 7.66
C HIS A 80 -8.50 12.36 6.23
N VAL A 81 -9.28 12.00 5.21
CA VAL A 81 -8.93 12.29 3.81
C VAL A 81 -9.12 13.78 3.54
N GLN A 82 -8.04 14.46 3.16
CA GLN A 82 -8.10 15.88 2.83
C GLN A 82 -8.33 16.11 1.34
N GLU A 83 -7.70 15.31 0.51
CA GLU A 83 -7.77 15.43 -0.94
C GLU A 83 -7.55 14.05 -1.59
N LYS A 84 -8.27 13.79 -2.68
CA LYS A 84 -8.00 12.66 -3.55
C LYS A 84 -7.31 13.16 -4.81
N VAL A 85 -6.23 12.52 -5.19
CA VAL A 85 -5.46 12.81 -6.40
C VAL A 85 -5.28 11.54 -7.22
N LEU A 86 -4.78 11.64 -8.43
CA LEU A 86 -4.33 10.45 -9.13
C LEU A 86 -3.22 9.78 -8.32
N THR A 87 -3.46 8.56 -7.89
CA THR A 87 -2.52 7.69 -7.18
C THR A 87 -2.16 6.51 -8.07
N HIS A 88 -1.00 5.95 -7.83
CA HIS A 88 -0.53 4.79 -8.60
C HIS A 88 -1.25 3.50 -8.18
N ILE A 89 -1.62 3.39 -6.91
CA ILE A 89 -2.21 2.23 -6.24
C ILE A 89 -1.23 1.06 -6.11
N ASP A 90 -0.48 0.75 -7.13
CA ASP A 90 0.55 -0.30 -7.12
C ASP A 90 1.98 0.28 -7.06
N ALA A 91 2.19 1.29 -6.22
CA ALA A 91 3.49 1.94 -6.00
C ALA A 91 4.44 1.03 -5.19
N VAL A 92 4.65 -0.18 -5.66
CA VAL A 92 5.51 -1.20 -5.03
C VAL A 92 6.98 -1.02 -5.43
N PRO A 93 7.95 -1.51 -4.63
CA PRO A 93 9.38 -1.36 -4.94
C PRO A 93 9.77 -1.74 -6.36
N ASP A 94 9.18 -2.80 -6.90
CA ASP A 94 9.50 -3.35 -8.23
C ASP A 94 9.03 -2.45 -9.38
N ASN A 95 8.11 -1.51 -9.12
CA ASN A 95 7.61 -0.56 -10.10
C ASN A 95 8.43 0.75 -10.15
N PHE A 96 9.50 0.87 -9.35
CA PHE A 96 10.45 1.97 -9.43
C PHE A 96 11.69 1.57 -10.22
N LEU A 97 11.77 2.05 -11.46
CA LEU A 97 12.94 1.83 -12.32
C LEU A 97 13.96 2.92 -12.12
N PHE A 98 15.18 2.50 -11.78
CA PHE A 98 16.34 3.38 -11.70
C PHE A 98 17.04 3.37 -13.06
N THR A 99 17.17 4.53 -13.69
CA THR A 99 17.80 4.70 -14.99
C THR A 99 18.92 5.72 -14.88
N GLU A 100 20.01 5.53 -15.60
CA GLU A 100 21.01 6.56 -15.80
C GLU A 100 20.71 7.32 -17.10
N GLU A 101 20.58 8.63 -17.01
CA GLU A 101 20.55 9.48 -18.20
C GLU A 101 21.93 9.53 -18.84
N THR A 102 21.99 9.87 -20.14
CA THR A 102 23.26 10.10 -20.89
C THR A 102 24.13 11.18 -20.25
N SER A 103 23.57 12.00 -19.38
CA SER A 103 24.24 13.03 -18.58
C SER A 103 24.96 12.47 -17.33
N GLY A 104 24.82 11.16 -17.03
CA GLY A 104 25.29 10.55 -15.79
C GLY A 104 24.39 10.86 -14.57
N LYS A 105 23.23 11.48 -14.79
CA LYS A 105 22.25 11.74 -13.74
C LYS A 105 21.29 10.56 -13.62
N GLU A 106 21.11 10.06 -12.40
CA GLU A 106 20.13 9.03 -12.11
C GLU A 106 18.71 9.61 -12.17
N ASP A 107 17.80 8.98 -12.91
CA ASP A 107 16.38 9.24 -12.91
C ASP A 107 15.61 8.03 -12.38
N ILE A 108 14.42 8.28 -11.82
CA ILE A 108 13.51 7.23 -11.36
C ILE A 108 12.21 7.35 -12.11
N ARG A 109 11.80 6.26 -12.73
CA ARG A 109 10.51 6.14 -13.41
C ARG A 109 9.60 5.20 -12.67
N LEU A 110 8.36 5.59 -12.50
CA LEU A 110 7.30 4.77 -11.96
C LEU A 110 6.55 4.15 -13.14
N ILE A 111 6.40 2.84 -13.14
CA ILE A 111 5.80 2.05 -14.24
C ILE A 111 4.63 1.23 -13.71
N ASP A 112 3.88 0.61 -14.63
CA ASP A 112 2.77 -0.29 -14.34
C ASP A 112 1.58 0.38 -13.65
N TRP A 113 0.89 1.23 -14.43
CA TRP A 113 -0.20 2.10 -13.99
C TRP A 113 -1.59 1.45 -14.09
N GLU A 114 -1.70 0.13 -14.20
CA GLU A 114 -2.95 -0.56 -14.49
C GLU A 114 -4.03 -0.37 -13.40
N TYR A 115 -3.64 -0.13 -12.15
CA TYR A 115 -4.55 0.13 -11.03
C TYR A 115 -4.75 1.62 -10.73
N ALA A 116 -4.05 2.51 -11.43
CA ALA A 116 -4.04 3.93 -11.11
C ALA A 116 -5.45 4.55 -11.13
N GLY A 117 -5.75 5.37 -10.13
CA GLY A 117 -7.06 6.00 -9.99
C GLY A 117 -7.07 7.09 -8.92
N MET A 118 -8.20 7.78 -8.83
CA MET A 118 -8.38 8.80 -7.80
C MET A 118 -8.47 8.17 -6.42
N GLN A 119 -7.52 8.53 -5.54
CA GLN A 119 -7.51 8.06 -4.15
C GLN A 119 -6.69 9.04 -3.27
N ASP A 120 -6.73 8.86 -1.95
CA ASP A 120 -5.80 9.49 -1.01
C ASP A 120 -4.37 9.06 -1.34
N PRO A 121 -3.42 10.00 -1.55
CA PRO A 121 -2.04 9.68 -1.91
C PRO A 121 -1.33 8.77 -0.90
N HIS A 122 -1.80 8.71 0.34
CA HIS A 122 -1.19 7.88 1.39
C HIS A 122 -1.43 6.38 1.18
N VAL A 123 -2.35 6.00 0.28
CA VAL A 123 -2.55 4.61 -0.13
C VAL A 123 -1.29 4.04 -0.80
N ASP A 124 -0.59 4.83 -1.60
CA ASP A 124 0.65 4.41 -2.25
C ASP A 124 1.75 4.07 -1.24
N ILE A 125 1.78 4.79 -0.08
CA ILE A 125 2.70 4.46 1.02
C ILE A 125 2.33 3.11 1.64
N ALA A 126 1.04 2.87 1.86
CA ALA A 126 0.55 1.61 2.41
C ALA A 126 0.89 0.43 1.49
N MET A 127 0.65 0.58 0.19
CA MET A 127 0.95 -0.43 -0.83
C MET A 127 2.43 -0.76 -0.87
N PHE A 128 3.31 0.25 -0.85
CA PHE A 128 4.74 0.04 -0.77
C PHE A 128 5.13 -0.81 0.45
N CYS A 129 4.55 -0.50 1.63
CA CYS A 129 4.86 -1.19 2.88
C CYS A 129 4.46 -2.66 2.87
N ILE A 130 3.23 -2.97 2.40
CA ILE A 130 2.71 -4.34 2.41
C ILE A 130 3.42 -5.23 1.40
N TYR A 131 3.77 -4.70 0.23
CA TYR A 131 4.50 -5.44 -0.79
C TYR A 131 5.94 -5.73 -0.35
N ALA A 132 6.63 -4.71 0.21
CA ALA A 132 7.97 -4.86 0.77
C ALA A 132 8.01 -5.72 2.05
N LEU A 133 6.87 -6.19 2.54
CA LEU A 133 6.71 -6.98 3.76
C LEU A 133 7.34 -6.32 5.00
N TYR A 134 7.21 -5.01 5.12
CA TYR A 134 7.84 -4.22 6.18
C TYR A 134 7.22 -4.52 7.54
N ASN A 135 8.08 -4.62 8.57
CA ASN A 135 7.64 -4.59 9.96
C ASN A 135 7.28 -3.15 10.39
N LYS A 136 6.65 -2.99 11.56
CA LYS A 136 6.19 -1.68 12.06
C LYS A 136 7.29 -0.62 12.05
N ARG A 137 8.52 -0.95 12.49
CA ARG A 137 9.64 -0.01 12.51
C ARG A 137 10.06 0.45 11.10
N GLN A 138 10.01 -0.44 10.13
CA GLN A 138 10.32 -0.11 8.72
C GLN A 138 9.21 0.75 8.11
N VAL A 139 7.94 0.46 8.42
CA VAL A 139 6.79 1.28 8.03
C VAL A 139 6.92 2.69 8.60
N ASP A 140 7.16 2.83 9.90
CA ASP A 140 7.34 4.13 10.55
C ASP A 140 8.49 4.94 9.92
N ARG A 141 9.58 4.25 9.57
CA ARG A 141 10.70 4.86 8.86
C ARG A 141 10.30 5.35 7.48
N LEU A 142 9.56 4.55 6.69
CA LEU A 142 9.13 4.94 5.35
C LEU A 142 8.19 6.15 5.41
N ILE A 143 7.23 6.15 6.34
CA ILE A 143 6.36 7.31 6.60
C ILE A 143 7.21 8.55 6.91
N ASN A 144 8.19 8.44 7.81
CA ASN A 144 9.07 9.56 8.13
C ASN A 144 9.87 10.07 6.91
N ILE A 145 10.32 9.17 6.04
CA ILE A 145 11.01 9.55 4.79
C ILE A 145 10.04 10.30 3.86
N TYR A 146 8.84 9.78 3.64
CA TYR A 146 7.86 10.42 2.76
C TYR A 146 7.48 11.82 3.25
N PHE A 147 7.25 12.00 4.55
CA PHE A 147 6.86 13.28 5.16
C PHE A 147 8.04 14.13 5.62
N GLU A 148 9.29 13.76 5.35
CA GLU A 148 10.48 14.48 5.81
C GLU A 148 10.47 14.73 7.33
N ASN A 149 10.05 13.71 8.11
CA ASN A 149 9.86 13.73 9.56
C ASN A 149 8.78 14.71 10.06
N LYS A 150 7.83 15.11 9.21
CA LYS A 150 6.74 16.05 9.57
C LYS A 150 5.35 15.40 9.54
N CYS A 151 5.26 14.08 9.64
CA CYS A 151 3.98 13.39 9.70
C CYS A 151 3.33 13.61 11.07
N ASP A 152 2.13 14.19 11.07
CA ASP A 152 1.30 14.26 12.27
C ASP A 152 0.76 12.88 12.66
N LYS A 153 0.20 12.78 13.87
CA LYS A 153 -0.27 11.52 14.43
C LYS A 153 -1.50 11.00 13.69
N GLU A 154 -2.45 11.87 13.38
CA GLU A 154 -3.69 11.51 12.68
C GLU A 154 -3.40 10.96 11.29
N THR A 155 -2.52 11.60 10.54
CA THR A 155 -2.07 11.13 9.23
C THR A 155 -1.37 9.77 9.33
N ARG A 156 -0.53 9.57 10.34
CA ARG A 156 0.13 8.28 10.58
C ARG A 156 -0.87 7.18 10.87
N LEU A 157 -1.85 7.43 11.73
CA LEU A 157 -2.91 6.48 12.04
C LEU A 157 -3.77 6.16 10.83
N LYS A 158 -4.08 7.16 9.98
CA LYS A 158 -4.77 6.93 8.72
C LYS A 158 -3.96 6.00 7.79
N ILE A 159 -2.63 6.16 7.72
CA ILE A 159 -1.79 5.25 6.94
C ILE A 159 -1.82 3.83 7.53
N TYR A 160 -1.85 3.66 8.84
CA TYR A 160 -2.03 2.33 9.45
C TYR A 160 -3.38 1.71 9.06
N CYS A 161 -4.44 2.52 9.02
CA CYS A 161 -5.74 2.06 8.54
C CYS A 161 -5.67 1.61 7.06
N TYR A 162 -4.96 2.35 6.21
CA TYR A 162 -4.74 1.95 4.82
C TYR A 162 -3.90 0.66 4.70
N ILE A 163 -2.86 0.49 5.52
CA ILE A 163 -2.08 -0.76 5.54
C ILE A 163 -2.97 -1.95 5.90
N ALA A 164 -3.87 -1.79 6.89
CA ALA A 164 -4.81 -2.83 7.24
C ALA A 164 -5.79 -3.15 6.10
N ALA A 165 -6.35 -2.12 5.46
CA ALA A 165 -7.31 -2.27 4.37
C ALA A 165 -6.65 -2.88 3.11
N CYS A 166 -5.48 -2.38 2.71
CA CYS A 166 -4.72 -2.92 1.58
C CYS A 166 -4.24 -4.35 1.85
N GLY A 167 -3.83 -4.66 3.09
CA GLY A 167 -3.47 -6.02 3.49
C GLY A 167 -4.63 -7.01 3.33
N LEU A 168 -5.85 -6.61 3.73
CA LEU A 168 -7.04 -7.43 3.51
C LEU A 168 -7.38 -7.57 2.02
N LEU A 169 -7.31 -6.47 1.26
CA LEU A 169 -7.54 -6.46 -0.18
C LEU A 169 -6.66 -7.49 -0.89
N TRP A 170 -5.34 -7.41 -0.67
CA TRP A 170 -4.41 -8.32 -1.33
C TRP A 170 -4.46 -9.75 -0.79
N SER A 171 -4.84 -9.94 0.48
CA SER A 171 -5.19 -11.26 1.00
C SER A 171 -6.37 -11.87 0.25
N ASN A 172 -7.44 -11.09 0.00
CA ASN A 172 -8.61 -11.55 -0.76
C ASN A 172 -8.27 -11.86 -2.22
N TRP A 173 -7.39 -11.07 -2.84
CA TRP A 173 -6.87 -11.35 -4.16
C TRP A 173 -6.08 -12.68 -4.20
N CYS A 174 -5.22 -12.93 -3.21
CA CYS A 174 -4.51 -14.20 -3.10
C CYS A 174 -5.45 -15.39 -2.95
N GLU A 175 -6.51 -15.27 -2.15
CA GLU A 175 -7.55 -16.31 -2.00
C GLU A 175 -8.28 -16.56 -3.32
N TYR A 176 -8.62 -15.51 -4.07
CA TYR A 176 -9.20 -15.65 -5.41
C TYR A 176 -8.25 -16.41 -6.35
N LYS A 177 -6.98 -16.01 -6.41
CA LYS A 177 -5.97 -16.67 -7.25
C LYS A 177 -5.73 -18.13 -6.83
N ARG A 178 -5.78 -18.43 -5.53
CA ARG A 178 -5.68 -19.79 -5.01
C ARG A 178 -6.82 -20.67 -5.53
N ASN A 179 -8.05 -20.15 -5.60
CA ASN A 179 -9.18 -20.87 -6.19
C ASN A 179 -8.99 -21.15 -7.70
N LEU A 180 -8.08 -20.45 -8.34
CA LEU A 180 -7.63 -20.70 -9.73
C LEU A 180 -6.37 -21.59 -9.80
N GLY A 181 -5.92 -22.15 -8.68
CA GLY A 181 -4.76 -23.03 -8.62
C GLY A 181 -3.40 -22.34 -8.49
N VAL A 182 -3.38 -21.03 -8.19
CA VAL A 182 -2.14 -20.27 -7.97
C VAL A 182 -1.92 -20.05 -6.48
N GLU A 183 -0.83 -20.57 -5.93
CA GLU A 183 -0.50 -20.42 -4.51
C GLU A 183 0.63 -19.38 -4.31
N PHE A 184 0.45 -18.50 -3.35
CA PHE A 184 1.42 -17.46 -2.97
C PHE A 184 2.17 -17.76 -1.67
N GLY A 185 1.92 -18.90 -1.04
CA GLY A 185 2.62 -19.35 0.16
C GLY A 185 2.60 -18.33 1.30
N GLU A 186 3.79 -17.99 1.80
CA GLU A 186 3.94 -17.06 2.92
C GLU A 186 3.44 -15.63 2.59
N TYR A 187 3.48 -15.21 1.34
CA TYR A 187 3.03 -13.87 0.93
C TYR A 187 1.56 -13.65 1.29
N SER A 188 0.66 -14.59 0.95
CA SER A 188 -0.77 -14.50 1.30
C SER A 188 -0.98 -14.35 2.82
N LEU A 189 -0.27 -15.15 3.62
CA LEU A 189 -0.34 -15.06 5.08
C LEU A 189 0.16 -13.71 5.59
N ARG A 190 1.20 -13.15 4.99
CA ARG A 190 1.75 -11.84 5.36
C ARG A 190 0.75 -10.73 5.08
N GLN A 191 0.07 -10.76 3.92
CA GLN A 191 -0.99 -9.79 3.61
C GLN A 191 -2.12 -9.85 4.64
N TYR A 192 -2.58 -11.05 5.00
CA TYR A 192 -3.61 -11.21 6.02
C TYR A 192 -3.16 -10.72 7.42
N ARG A 193 -1.89 -10.91 7.77
CA ARG A 193 -1.31 -10.37 9.02
C ARG A 193 -1.29 -8.85 9.03
N PHE A 194 -0.99 -8.18 7.91
CA PHE A 194 -1.09 -6.72 7.84
C PHE A 194 -2.48 -6.22 8.22
N ALA A 195 -3.55 -6.88 7.73
CA ALA A 195 -4.91 -6.53 8.08
C ALA A 195 -5.14 -6.56 9.60
N LYS A 196 -4.66 -7.59 10.28
CA LYS A 196 -4.85 -7.80 11.73
C LYS A 196 -3.95 -6.91 12.57
N ASP A 197 -2.67 -6.88 12.26
CA ASP A 197 -1.65 -6.22 13.09
C ASP A 197 -1.84 -4.70 13.04
N TYR A 198 -2.14 -4.12 11.86
CA TYR A 198 -2.32 -2.67 11.73
C TYR A 198 -3.68 -2.18 12.24
N TYR A 199 -4.72 -3.01 12.19
CA TYR A 199 -5.94 -2.73 12.96
C TYR A 199 -5.64 -2.66 14.47
N LYS A 200 -4.85 -3.61 14.99
CA LYS A 200 -4.48 -3.64 16.41
C LYS A 200 -3.64 -2.41 16.77
N PHE A 201 -2.62 -2.07 16.00
CA PHE A 201 -1.79 -0.88 16.25
C PHE A 201 -2.62 0.41 16.24
N PHE A 202 -3.54 0.54 15.28
CA PHE A 202 -4.47 1.66 15.25
C PHE A 202 -5.29 1.75 16.55
N LYS A 203 -5.87 0.64 16.99
CA LYS A 203 -6.71 0.62 18.23
C LYS A 203 -5.89 0.95 19.48
N GLU A 204 -4.68 0.42 19.60
CA GLU A 204 -3.79 0.70 20.72
C GLU A 204 -3.44 2.19 20.81
N GLU A 205 -3.07 2.81 19.69
CA GLU A 205 -2.72 4.23 19.63
C GLU A 205 -3.95 5.15 19.88
N MET A 206 -5.17 4.72 19.50
CA MET A 206 -6.41 5.46 19.80
C MET A 206 -6.72 5.46 21.30
N ILE A 207 -6.57 4.30 21.97
CA ILE A 207 -6.79 4.19 23.43
C ILE A 207 -5.80 5.04 24.21
N GLU A 208 -4.53 5.07 23.80
CA GLU A 208 -3.51 5.91 24.44
C GLU A 208 -3.83 7.41 24.32
N ASN A 209 -4.52 7.82 23.23
CA ASN A 209 -4.95 9.21 23.05
C ASN A 209 -6.11 9.61 23.97
N GLU A 210 -7.08 8.72 24.19
CA GLU A 210 -8.23 8.98 25.04
C GLU A 210 -7.84 9.03 26.53
N SER A 211 -6.67 8.48 26.86
CA SER A 211 -6.15 8.38 28.22
C SER A 211 -5.25 9.55 28.63
N ARG A 212 -4.97 10.48 27.71
CA ARG A 212 -4.16 11.70 27.94
C ARG A 212 -5.03 12.94 27.95
#